data_b1115d36b3b7db8f57b10c20b5644c13
#
_entry.id   b1115d36b3b7db8f57b10c20b5644c13
#
_cell.length_a   1.000
_cell.length_b   1.000
_cell.length_c   1.000
_cell.angle_alpha   90.00
_cell.angle_beta   90.00
_cell.angle_gamma   90.00
#
_symmetry.space_group_name_H-M   'P 1'
#
loop_
_entity.id
_entity.type
_entity.pdbx_description
1 polymer ?
#
loop_
_entity_poly.entity_id
_entity_poly.type
_entity_poly.pdbx_seq_one_letter_code
_entity_poly.pdbx_strand_id
1 'polypeptide(L)'
;MNTDYLRYFSTLAELQHYGNAAKELNISQPGLSHAIHSLEKDYGLPLFEKTGRNVRLSPYGLEIKKYIDVILNNLDELEQTISDFHREDKIIRIASVYPLAGSFIPELIQSCSVKFPFAIYNGMTPDILHGLENMTYDLGFCSGQPSSELFEYYPVQKSYVEIVVPKGHELMSKGAFTFRDITTYPQIFFTRTSPMRKLQEQIYKDYQISAAPACEAEEIEVILNMIEHGFGISVLPYLDIFKNRNVDVLPLSETKWESTFYAIRRRDGVRSHGEKTIWSQIIHNSKRDRLEF
;
A
#
# COMPACT_ATOMS: atom_id res chain seq x y z
N MET A 1 -7.93 29.94 -14.54
CA MET A 1 -7.41 28.72 -15.20
C MET A 1 -8.61 27.87 -15.60
N ASN A 2 -8.76 27.52 -16.86
CA ASN A 2 -9.87 26.67 -17.36
C ASN A 2 -9.40 25.21 -17.34
N THR A 3 -10.13 24.34 -16.62
CA THR A 3 -9.80 22.92 -16.49
C THR A 3 -9.88 22.16 -17.83
N ASP A 4 -10.81 22.56 -18.72
CA ASP A 4 -10.87 21.96 -20.06
C ASP A 4 -9.58 22.19 -20.85
N TYR A 5 -8.96 23.37 -20.71
CA TYR A 5 -7.70 23.67 -21.38
C TYR A 5 -6.54 22.78 -20.88
N LEU A 6 -6.57 22.37 -19.61
CA LEU A 6 -5.60 21.40 -19.09
C LEU A 6 -5.81 20.01 -19.71
N ARG A 7 -7.08 19.58 -19.86
CA ARG A 7 -7.39 18.31 -20.57
C ARG A 7 -6.94 18.39 -22.03
N TYR A 8 -7.20 19.51 -22.70
CA TYR A 8 -6.76 19.73 -24.09
C TYR A 8 -5.25 19.67 -24.24
N PHE A 9 -4.53 20.28 -23.30
CA PHE A 9 -3.07 20.22 -23.25
C PHE A 9 -2.58 18.78 -23.08
N SER A 10 -3.12 18.03 -22.13
CA SER A 10 -2.70 16.63 -21.87
C SER A 10 -2.97 15.74 -23.08
N THR A 11 -4.16 15.81 -23.69
CA THR A 11 -4.49 15.05 -24.90
C THR A 11 -3.59 15.41 -26.10
N LEU A 12 -3.29 16.70 -26.29
CA LEU A 12 -2.38 17.12 -27.36
C LEU A 12 -0.94 16.65 -27.09
N ALA A 13 -0.52 16.64 -25.83
CA ALA A 13 0.81 16.15 -25.42
C ALA A 13 0.98 14.65 -25.72
N GLU A 14 -0.06 13.87 -25.56
CA GLU A 14 -0.06 12.43 -25.87
C GLU A 14 -0.07 12.15 -27.38
N LEU A 15 -0.99 12.80 -28.10
CA LEU A 15 -1.22 12.52 -29.51
C LEU A 15 -0.27 13.28 -30.45
N GLN A 16 0.36 14.34 -29.98
CA GLN A 16 1.36 15.17 -30.70
C GLN A 16 0.89 15.67 -32.11
N HIS A 17 -0.44 15.70 -32.31
CA HIS A 17 -1.06 16.10 -33.57
C HIS A 17 -2.40 16.80 -33.32
N TYR A 18 -2.48 18.09 -33.66
CA TYR A 18 -3.67 18.92 -33.41
C TYR A 18 -4.98 18.33 -33.97
N GLY A 19 -4.94 17.80 -35.21
CA GLY A 19 -6.15 17.23 -35.83
C GLY A 19 -6.65 15.97 -35.11
N ASN A 20 -5.74 15.09 -34.68
CA ASN A 20 -6.11 13.88 -33.94
C ASN A 20 -6.61 14.22 -32.54
N ALA A 21 -5.91 15.11 -31.84
CA ALA A 21 -6.31 15.58 -30.52
C ALA A 21 -7.66 16.30 -30.53
N ALA A 22 -7.90 17.16 -31.51
CA ALA A 22 -9.20 17.82 -31.65
C ALA A 22 -10.34 16.84 -31.91
N LYS A 23 -10.11 15.79 -32.71
CA LYS A 23 -11.08 14.74 -32.98
C LYS A 23 -11.37 13.92 -31.71
N GLU A 24 -10.36 13.55 -30.97
CA GLU A 24 -10.48 12.82 -29.68
C GLU A 24 -11.30 13.63 -28.66
N LEU A 25 -11.03 14.93 -28.58
CA LEU A 25 -11.71 15.86 -27.69
C LEU A 25 -13.09 16.32 -28.18
N ASN A 26 -13.54 15.88 -29.37
CA ASN A 26 -14.80 16.30 -30.00
C ASN A 26 -14.93 17.83 -30.17
N ILE A 27 -13.82 18.52 -30.49
CA ILE A 27 -13.79 19.96 -30.74
C ILE A 27 -13.16 20.27 -32.11
N SER A 28 -13.26 21.53 -32.55
CA SER A 28 -12.58 21.95 -33.76
C SER A 28 -11.07 22.14 -33.54
N GLN A 29 -10.25 21.84 -34.54
CA GLN A 29 -8.81 22.07 -34.48
C GLN A 29 -8.46 23.56 -34.21
N PRO A 30 -9.13 24.57 -34.80
CA PRO A 30 -8.93 25.96 -34.40
C PRO A 30 -9.25 26.24 -32.93
N GLY A 31 -10.30 25.59 -32.38
CA GLY A 31 -10.67 25.70 -30.96
C GLY A 31 -9.57 25.14 -30.04
N LEU A 32 -9.02 23.96 -30.37
CA LEU A 32 -7.89 23.39 -29.65
C LEU A 32 -6.67 24.31 -29.70
N SER A 33 -6.33 24.81 -30.90
CA SER A 33 -5.19 25.73 -31.08
C SER A 33 -5.35 27.03 -30.27
N HIS A 34 -6.56 27.59 -30.22
CA HIS A 34 -6.85 28.76 -29.40
C HIS A 34 -6.68 28.47 -27.90
N ALA A 35 -7.18 27.34 -27.43
CA ALA A 35 -7.05 26.94 -26.02
C ALA A 35 -5.59 26.77 -25.58
N ILE A 36 -4.78 26.10 -26.40
CA ILE A 36 -3.34 25.93 -26.15
C ILE A 36 -2.63 27.28 -26.14
N HIS A 37 -2.91 28.13 -27.13
CA HIS A 37 -2.29 29.46 -27.18
C HIS A 37 -2.71 30.34 -25.98
N SER A 38 -3.95 30.18 -25.49
CA SER A 38 -4.39 30.86 -24.27
C SER A 38 -3.59 30.41 -23.05
N LEU A 39 -3.36 29.09 -22.88
CA LEU A 39 -2.50 28.57 -21.80
C LEU A 39 -1.07 29.10 -21.89
N GLU A 40 -0.47 29.08 -23.09
CA GLU A 40 0.87 29.60 -23.31
C GLU A 40 0.97 31.09 -22.98
N LYS A 41 -0.06 31.86 -23.34
CA LYS A 41 -0.15 33.28 -23.00
C LYS A 41 -0.30 33.51 -21.50
N ASP A 42 -1.15 32.73 -20.82
CA ASP A 42 -1.41 32.86 -19.37
C ASP A 42 -0.14 32.52 -18.56
N TYR A 43 0.63 31.52 -19.03
CA TYR A 43 1.87 31.08 -18.37
C TYR A 43 3.11 31.86 -18.82
N GLY A 44 3.02 32.60 -19.94
CA GLY A 44 4.17 33.32 -20.52
C GLY A 44 5.25 32.39 -21.07
N LEU A 45 4.94 31.12 -21.35
CA LEU A 45 5.88 30.09 -21.76
C LEU A 45 5.32 29.28 -22.94
N PRO A 46 6.16 28.96 -23.97
CA PRO A 46 5.75 28.04 -25.01
C PRO A 46 5.67 26.61 -24.45
N LEU A 47 4.52 25.95 -24.57
CA LEU A 47 4.31 24.60 -24.11
C LEU A 47 4.58 23.55 -25.18
N PHE A 48 4.45 23.96 -26.47
CA PHE A 48 4.69 23.08 -27.61
C PHE A 48 5.66 23.69 -28.61
N GLU A 49 6.38 22.82 -29.30
CA GLU A 49 7.27 23.15 -30.44
C GLU A 49 6.75 22.45 -31.69
N LYS A 50 6.81 23.15 -32.83
CA LYS A 50 6.43 22.56 -34.13
C LYS A 50 7.51 21.60 -34.63
N THR A 51 7.09 20.43 -35.08
CA THR A 51 7.97 19.45 -35.74
C THR A 51 7.32 18.99 -37.05
N GLY A 52 7.53 19.76 -38.12
CA GLY A 52 6.86 19.55 -39.39
C GLY A 52 5.35 19.74 -39.30
N ARG A 53 4.55 18.69 -39.54
CA ARG A 53 3.11 18.69 -39.41
C ARG A 53 2.61 18.36 -37.99
N ASN A 54 3.51 17.93 -37.13
CA ASN A 54 3.26 17.52 -35.77
C ASN A 54 3.73 18.57 -34.75
N VAL A 55 3.42 18.35 -33.49
CA VAL A 55 3.95 19.12 -32.37
C VAL A 55 4.52 18.19 -31.31
N ARG A 56 5.48 18.67 -30.57
CA ARG A 56 6.02 17.99 -29.39
C ARG A 56 6.01 18.95 -28.20
N LEU A 57 6.04 18.42 -27.01
CA LEU A 57 6.22 19.25 -25.83
C LEU A 57 7.56 19.98 -25.85
N SER A 58 7.55 21.26 -25.52
CA SER A 58 8.75 22.01 -25.18
C SER A 58 9.34 21.49 -23.85
N PRO A 59 10.59 21.87 -23.49
CA PRO A 59 11.12 21.58 -22.16
C PRO A 59 10.22 22.08 -21.03
N TYR A 60 9.60 23.26 -21.18
CA TYR A 60 8.63 23.80 -20.24
C TYR A 60 7.34 22.97 -20.21
N GLY A 61 6.83 22.57 -21.37
CA GLY A 61 5.66 21.71 -21.49
C GLY A 61 5.85 20.35 -20.80
N LEU A 62 7.04 19.75 -20.91
CA LEU A 62 7.39 18.50 -20.23
C LEU A 62 7.34 18.63 -18.70
N GLU A 63 7.86 19.74 -18.18
CA GLU A 63 7.85 19.96 -16.73
C GLU A 63 6.44 20.27 -16.21
N ILE A 64 5.70 21.15 -16.92
CA ILE A 64 4.33 21.52 -16.54
C ILE A 64 3.38 20.33 -16.64
N LYS A 65 3.59 19.42 -17.60
CA LYS A 65 2.76 18.21 -17.76
C LYS A 65 2.66 17.40 -16.49
N LYS A 66 3.75 17.25 -15.75
CA LYS A 66 3.77 16.50 -14.49
C LYS A 66 2.73 17.03 -13.48
N TYR A 67 2.62 18.35 -13.39
CA TYR A 67 1.66 19.02 -12.49
C TYR A 67 0.25 18.97 -13.04
N ILE A 68 0.09 19.14 -14.35
CA ILE A 68 -1.23 19.08 -15.00
C ILE A 68 -1.83 17.68 -14.84
N ASP A 69 -1.04 16.63 -15.04
CA ASP A 69 -1.51 15.25 -14.87
C ASP A 69 -1.99 14.99 -13.43
N VAL A 70 -1.29 15.49 -12.42
CA VAL A 70 -1.72 15.40 -11.01
C VAL A 70 -3.03 16.15 -10.78
N ILE A 71 -3.18 17.36 -11.34
CA ILE A 71 -4.41 18.15 -11.22
C ILE A 71 -5.59 17.43 -11.88
N LEU A 72 -5.40 16.89 -13.08
CA LEU A 72 -6.44 16.16 -13.80
C LEU A 72 -6.87 14.90 -13.06
N ASN A 73 -5.92 14.14 -12.54
CA ASN A 73 -6.22 12.96 -11.72
C ASN A 73 -7.05 13.34 -10.48
N ASN A 74 -6.68 14.40 -9.77
CA ASN A 74 -7.45 14.88 -8.61
C ASN A 74 -8.87 15.37 -9.00
N LEU A 75 -9.03 15.95 -10.19
CA LEU A 75 -10.36 16.35 -10.70
C LEU A 75 -11.21 15.13 -11.02
N ASP A 76 -10.65 14.12 -11.65
CA ASP A 76 -11.35 12.86 -11.95
C ASP A 76 -11.76 12.15 -10.66
N GLU A 77 -10.88 12.13 -9.64
CA GLU A 77 -11.18 11.61 -8.30
C GLU A 77 -12.31 12.41 -7.62
N LEU A 78 -12.32 13.74 -7.77
CA LEU A 78 -13.40 14.58 -7.25
C LEU A 78 -14.75 14.24 -7.91
N GLU A 79 -14.77 14.15 -9.25
CA GLU A 79 -15.99 13.79 -10.00
C GLU A 79 -16.48 12.40 -9.61
N GLN A 80 -15.57 11.43 -9.47
CA GLN A 80 -15.88 10.09 -8.98
C GLN A 80 -16.45 10.14 -7.56
N THR A 81 -15.82 10.89 -6.66
CA THR A 81 -16.27 11.06 -5.28
C THR A 81 -17.67 11.65 -5.20
N ILE A 82 -17.96 12.69 -6.00
CA ILE A 82 -19.31 13.29 -6.09
C ILE A 82 -20.32 12.24 -6.60
N SER A 83 -19.96 11.47 -7.62
CA SER A 83 -20.80 10.39 -8.14
C SER A 83 -21.06 9.32 -7.07
N ASP A 84 -20.04 8.96 -6.30
CA ASP A 84 -20.12 7.97 -5.23
C ASP A 84 -20.99 8.42 -4.04
N PHE A 85 -21.09 9.72 -3.77
CA PHE A 85 -22.01 10.24 -2.76
C PHE A 85 -23.50 10.03 -3.12
N HIS A 86 -23.79 9.91 -4.42
CA HIS A 86 -25.15 9.65 -4.91
C HIS A 86 -25.45 8.14 -5.07
N ARG A 87 -24.47 7.25 -4.83
CA ARG A 87 -24.64 5.81 -4.95
C ARG A 87 -24.66 5.14 -3.57
N GLU A 88 -25.70 4.36 -3.31
CA GLU A 88 -25.73 3.46 -2.15
C GLU A 88 -24.64 2.35 -2.23
N ASP A 89 -24.15 2.09 -3.44
CA ASP A 89 -23.19 1.01 -3.76
C ASP A 89 -21.76 1.53 -3.99
N LYS A 90 -21.29 2.47 -3.17
CA LYS A 90 -19.88 2.93 -3.24
C LYS A 90 -18.92 1.76 -3.00
N ILE A 91 -17.96 1.55 -3.92
CA ILE A 91 -16.86 0.60 -3.72
C ILE A 91 -15.98 1.09 -2.57
N ILE A 92 -15.80 0.25 -1.55
CA ILE A 92 -14.91 0.53 -0.43
C ILE A 92 -13.47 0.17 -0.83
N ARG A 93 -12.60 1.15 -0.83
CA ARG A 93 -11.19 0.98 -1.18
C ARG A 93 -10.40 0.69 0.08
N ILE A 94 -9.96 -0.55 0.21
CA ILE A 94 -9.22 -1.06 1.37
C ILE A 94 -7.76 -1.24 0.97
N ALA A 95 -6.84 -0.52 1.61
CA ALA A 95 -5.42 -0.73 1.43
C ALA A 95 -4.85 -1.52 2.60
N SER A 96 -3.95 -2.46 2.33
CA SER A 96 -3.40 -3.33 3.37
C SER A 96 -1.95 -3.69 3.12
N VAL A 97 -1.19 -3.84 4.19
CA VAL A 97 0.05 -4.60 4.11
C VAL A 97 -0.26 -6.04 3.73
N TYR A 98 0.59 -6.62 2.89
CA TYR A 98 0.36 -7.92 2.26
C TYR A 98 -0.12 -9.04 3.21
N PRO A 99 0.46 -9.21 4.42
CA PRO A 99 0.08 -10.32 5.29
C PRO A 99 -1.40 -10.35 5.68
N LEU A 100 -2.03 -9.18 5.82
CA LEU A 100 -3.44 -9.09 6.24
C LEU A 100 -4.41 -9.19 5.05
N ALA A 101 -3.97 -8.79 3.87
CA ALA A 101 -4.81 -8.76 2.67
C ALA A 101 -5.33 -10.14 2.27
N GLY A 102 -4.51 -11.18 2.44
CA GLY A 102 -4.81 -12.53 1.99
C GLY A 102 -5.63 -13.38 2.97
N SER A 103 -5.61 -13.05 4.27
CA SER A 103 -6.29 -13.85 5.30
C SER A 103 -7.29 -13.02 6.10
N PHE A 104 -6.79 -12.06 6.87
CA PHE A 104 -7.60 -11.31 7.84
C PHE A 104 -8.73 -10.49 7.19
N ILE A 105 -8.46 -9.77 6.09
CA ILE A 105 -9.48 -8.91 5.46
C ILE A 105 -10.64 -9.71 4.87
N PRO A 106 -10.43 -10.80 4.11
CA PRO A 106 -11.53 -11.64 3.64
C PRO A 106 -12.41 -12.18 4.78
N GLU A 107 -11.82 -12.64 5.87
CA GLU A 107 -12.56 -13.14 7.04
C GLU A 107 -13.35 -12.01 7.72
N LEU A 108 -12.75 -10.83 7.88
CA LEU A 108 -13.41 -9.65 8.42
C LEU A 108 -14.63 -9.27 7.57
N ILE A 109 -14.48 -9.18 6.25
CA ILE A 109 -15.58 -8.82 5.33
C ILE A 109 -16.67 -9.91 5.36
N GLN A 110 -16.29 -11.19 5.38
CA GLN A 110 -17.22 -12.30 5.47
C GLN A 110 -18.06 -12.24 6.76
N SER A 111 -17.46 -11.75 7.86
CA SER A 111 -18.14 -11.59 9.14
C SER A 111 -19.14 -10.42 9.18
N CYS A 112 -19.10 -9.53 8.20
CA CYS A 112 -20.04 -8.41 8.09
C CYS A 112 -21.42 -8.90 7.66
N SER A 113 -22.46 -8.40 8.33
CA SER A 113 -23.85 -8.78 8.07
C SER A 113 -24.43 -8.25 6.76
N VAL A 114 -23.77 -7.27 6.17
CA VAL A 114 -24.21 -6.58 4.94
C VAL A 114 -23.14 -6.79 3.85
N LYS A 115 -23.60 -7.10 2.63
CA LYS A 115 -22.73 -7.18 1.46
C LYS A 115 -22.61 -5.81 0.80
N PHE A 116 -21.40 -5.45 0.44
CA PHE A 116 -21.07 -4.20 -0.25
C PHE A 116 -19.90 -4.45 -1.21
N PRO A 117 -19.77 -3.68 -2.30
CA PRO A 117 -18.63 -3.78 -3.19
C PRO A 117 -17.37 -3.24 -2.50
N PHE A 118 -16.24 -3.91 -2.70
CA PHE A 118 -14.95 -3.49 -2.16
C PHE A 118 -13.82 -3.83 -3.13
N ALA A 119 -12.70 -3.13 -2.98
CA ALA A 119 -11.44 -3.42 -3.66
C ALA A 119 -10.31 -3.46 -2.62
N ILE A 120 -9.39 -4.41 -2.76
CA ILE A 120 -8.22 -4.54 -1.88
C ILE A 120 -6.97 -4.15 -2.67
N TYR A 121 -6.19 -3.26 -2.09
CA TYR A 121 -4.91 -2.79 -2.62
C TYR A 121 -3.80 -3.19 -1.65
N ASN A 122 -2.69 -3.66 -2.19
CA ASN A 122 -1.50 -3.95 -1.39
C ASN A 122 -0.54 -2.75 -1.42
N GLY A 123 0.09 -2.47 -0.30
CA GLY A 123 1.06 -1.40 -0.19
C GLY A 123 1.88 -1.46 1.09
N MET A 124 2.89 -0.62 1.16
CA MET A 124 3.67 -0.41 2.37
C MET A 124 2.94 0.56 3.31
N THR A 125 3.17 0.46 4.62
CA THR A 125 2.54 1.35 5.61
C THR A 125 2.60 2.84 5.25
N PRO A 126 3.74 3.41 4.80
CA PRO A 126 3.79 4.82 4.42
C PRO A 126 2.86 5.17 3.25
N ASP A 127 2.79 4.32 2.23
CA ASP A 127 1.95 4.54 1.04
C ASP A 127 0.47 4.44 1.39
N ILE A 128 0.12 3.49 2.26
CA ILE A 128 -1.25 3.33 2.76
C ILE A 128 -1.69 4.56 3.56
N LEU A 129 -0.85 5.06 4.46
CA LEU A 129 -1.14 6.25 5.25
C LEU A 129 -1.29 7.49 4.34
N HIS A 130 -0.39 7.67 3.38
CA HIS A 130 -0.51 8.73 2.39
C HIS A 130 -1.78 8.61 1.55
N GLY A 131 -2.14 7.39 1.13
CA GLY A 131 -3.38 7.14 0.40
C GLY A 131 -4.65 7.40 1.22
N LEU A 132 -4.60 7.21 2.55
CA LEU A 132 -5.67 7.62 3.45
C LEU A 132 -5.73 9.14 3.62
N GLU A 133 -4.59 9.84 3.71
CA GLU A 133 -4.50 11.29 3.82
C GLU A 133 -5.14 11.99 2.62
N ASN A 134 -4.84 11.55 1.42
CA ASN A 134 -5.37 12.10 0.17
C ASN A 134 -6.67 11.45 -0.31
N MET A 135 -7.32 10.63 0.52
CA MET A 135 -8.61 9.98 0.25
C MET A 135 -8.61 8.98 -0.92
N THR A 136 -7.45 8.50 -1.35
CA THR A 136 -7.34 7.40 -2.33
C THR A 136 -7.90 6.10 -1.74
N TYR A 137 -7.76 5.89 -0.44
CA TYR A 137 -8.29 4.73 0.30
C TYR A 137 -9.28 5.17 1.38
N ASP A 138 -10.27 4.33 1.64
CA ASP A 138 -11.28 4.54 2.66
C ASP A 138 -10.87 3.90 4.00
N LEU A 139 -10.21 2.73 3.95
CA LEU A 139 -9.69 1.98 5.10
C LEU A 139 -8.27 1.51 4.83
N GLY A 140 -7.44 1.53 5.85
CA GLY A 140 -6.06 1.03 5.82
C GLY A 140 -5.81 -0.02 6.89
N PHE A 141 -4.96 -1.01 6.58
CA PHE A 141 -4.46 -2.00 7.53
C PHE A 141 -2.94 -2.01 7.48
N CYS A 142 -2.31 -1.58 8.56
CA CYS A 142 -0.88 -1.30 8.61
C CYS A 142 -0.18 -2.02 9.77
N SER A 143 1.13 -2.22 9.65
CA SER A 143 1.98 -2.57 10.76
C SER A 143 2.37 -1.30 11.53
N GLY A 144 2.19 -1.32 12.85
CA GLY A 144 2.50 -0.18 13.70
C GLY A 144 1.40 0.88 13.78
N GLN A 145 1.45 1.63 14.84
CA GLN A 145 0.48 2.67 15.17
C GLN A 145 0.80 3.96 14.40
N PRO A 146 -0.18 4.59 13.73
CA PRO A 146 0.05 5.88 13.08
C PRO A 146 0.30 6.96 14.13
N SER A 147 1.22 7.87 13.84
CA SER A 147 1.57 8.99 14.72
C SER A 147 0.71 10.24 14.48
N SER A 148 -0.01 10.31 13.37
CA SER A 148 -0.81 11.49 12.99
C SER A 148 -2.18 11.48 13.66
N GLU A 149 -2.59 12.64 14.19
CA GLU A 149 -3.91 12.87 14.76
C GLU A 149 -5.05 12.85 13.72
N LEU A 150 -4.72 12.88 12.44
CA LEU A 150 -5.68 12.75 11.34
C LEU A 150 -6.38 11.40 11.34
N PHE A 151 -5.79 10.41 11.97
CA PHE A 151 -6.28 9.04 11.94
C PHE A 151 -6.94 8.61 13.24
N GLU A 152 -7.95 7.79 13.13
CA GLU A 152 -8.38 6.88 14.19
C GLU A 152 -7.98 5.46 13.82
N TYR A 153 -7.61 4.66 14.80
CA TYR A 153 -7.09 3.31 14.59
C TYR A 153 -7.49 2.37 15.71
N TYR A 154 -7.57 1.08 15.37
CA TYR A 154 -7.80 0.00 16.32
C TYR A 154 -6.83 -1.15 16.07
N PRO A 155 -6.28 -1.79 17.12
CA PRO A 155 -5.51 -3.02 16.95
C PRO A 155 -6.41 -4.13 16.43
N VAL A 156 -5.96 -4.85 15.41
CA VAL A 156 -6.72 -5.93 14.78
C VAL A 156 -6.06 -7.29 14.92
N GLN A 157 -4.75 -7.33 15.02
CA GLN A 157 -3.99 -8.56 15.20
C GLN A 157 -2.69 -8.27 15.92
N LYS A 158 -2.35 -9.11 16.89
CA LYS A 158 -1.01 -9.19 17.48
C LYS A 158 -0.27 -10.36 16.88
N SER A 159 1.00 -10.19 16.65
CA SER A 159 1.88 -11.23 16.18
C SER A 159 3.18 -11.19 16.97
N TYR A 160 3.60 -12.33 17.45
CA TYR A 160 4.90 -12.50 18.09
C TYR A 160 5.94 -12.82 17.03
N VAL A 161 7.16 -12.37 17.26
CA VAL A 161 8.25 -12.70 16.36
C VAL A 161 8.77 -14.08 16.69
N GLU A 162 8.88 -14.90 15.66
CA GLU A 162 9.24 -16.31 15.72
C GLU A 162 10.41 -16.61 14.77
N ILE A 163 11.07 -17.72 14.98
CA ILE A 163 12.09 -18.22 14.06
C ILE A 163 11.41 -19.19 13.10
N VAL A 164 11.47 -18.90 11.81
CA VAL A 164 10.88 -19.72 10.76
C VAL A 164 11.97 -20.48 10.04
N VAL A 165 11.82 -21.79 9.96
CA VAL A 165 12.79 -22.74 9.42
C VAL A 165 12.14 -23.67 8.39
N PRO A 166 12.90 -24.30 7.49
CA PRO A 166 12.35 -25.35 6.62
C PRO A 166 11.70 -26.48 7.42
N LYS A 167 10.71 -27.12 6.83
CA LYS A 167 10.01 -28.26 7.46
C LYS A 167 11.01 -29.38 7.82
N GLY A 168 10.95 -29.85 9.08
CA GLY A 168 11.82 -30.90 9.57
C GLY A 168 13.26 -30.44 9.84
N HIS A 169 13.49 -29.13 9.98
CA HIS A 169 14.83 -28.58 10.27
C HIS A 169 15.40 -29.14 11.58
N GLU A 170 16.71 -29.35 11.63
CA GLU A 170 17.38 -29.95 12.79
C GLU A 170 17.21 -29.19 14.11
N LEU A 171 16.98 -27.88 14.07
CA LEU A 171 16.64 -27.08 15.25
C LEU A 171 15.39 -27.57 15.96
N MET A 172 14.45 -28.22 15.23
CA MET A 172 13.22 -28.78 15.82
C MET A 172 13.51 -29.95 16.78
N SER A 173 14.62 -30.66 16.55
CA SER A 173 15.02 -31.81 17.39
C SER A 173 15.95 -31.42 18.54
N LYS A 174 16.45 -30.18 18.57
CA LYS A 174 17.27 -29.66 19.70
C LYS A 174 16.34 -29.32 20.86
N GLY A 175 16.46 -29.98 21.97
CA GLY A 175 15.63 -29.79 23.17
C GLY A 175 15.71 -28.38 23.79
N ALA A 176 16.82 -27.67 23.57
CA ALA A 176 17.02 -26.25 23.88
C ALA A 176 17.98 -25.64 22.87
N PHE A 177 17.71 -24.43 22.43
CA PHE A 177 18.59 -23.63 21.58
C PHE A 177 18.58 -22.17 22.04
N THR A 178 19.63 -21.44 21.72
CA THR A 178 19.76 -20.01 21.97
C THR A 178 19.63 -19.23 20.68
N PHE A 179 19.32 -17.95 20.76
CA PHE A 179 19.31 -17.09 19.57
C PHE A 179 20.64 -17.09 18.81
N ARG A 180 21.76 -17.35 19.51
CA ARG A 180 23.07 -17.48 18.87
C ARG A 180 23.17 -18.73 17.99
N ASP A 181 22.51 -19.81 18.33
CA ASP A 181 22.55 -21.05 17.55
C ASP A 181 21.97 -20.88 16.16
N ILE A 182 20.96 -19.99 16.00
CA ILE A 182 20.36 -19.72 14.69
C ILE A 182 21.31 -19.02 13.72
N THR A 183 22.30 -18.30 14.22
CA THR A 183 23.25 -17.56 13.37
C THR A 183 24.27 -18.45 12.67
N THR A 184 24.34 -19.74 13.00
CA THR A 184 25.15 -20.73 12.27
C THR A 184 24.53 -21.11 10.92
N TYR A 185 23.26 -20.77 10.70
CA TYR A 185 22.53 -21.01 9.46
C TYR A 185 22.48 -19.75 8.60
N PRO A 186 22.35 -19.87 7.26
CA PRO A 186 22.12 -18.72 6.39
C PRO A 186 20.86 -17.96 6.83
N GLN A 187 20.96 -16.64 6.92
CA GLN A 187 19.86 -15.78 7.38
C GLN A 187 19.18 -15.09 6.18
N ILE A 188 17.86 -15.12 6.14
CA ILE A 188 17.07 -14.41 5.15
C ILE A 188 16.46 -13.19 5.83
N PHE A 189 16.73 -12.00 5.30
CA PHE A 189 16.25 -10.75 5.84
C PHE A 189 15.27 -10.06 4.89
N PHE A 190 14.46 -9.16 5.45
CA PHE A 190 13.78 -8.18 4.62
C PHE A 190 14.81 -7.22 3.99
N THR A 191 14.46 -6.63 2.84
CA THR A 191 15.25 -5.56 2.23
C THR A 191 15.32 -4.33 3.14
N ARG A 192 16.33 -3.48 2.96
CA ARG A 192 16.55 -2.30 3.82
C ARG A 192 15.42 -1.27 3.76
N THR A 193 14.61 -1.28 2.71
CA THR A 193 13.43 -0.43 2.53
C THR A 193 12.24 -0.87 3.37
N SER A 194 12.19 -2.14 3.76
CA SER A 194 11.09 -2.69 4.56
C SER A 194 11.13 -2.23 6.02
N PRO A 195 9.99 -1.79 6.59
CA PRO A 195 9.88 -1.54 8.03
C PRO A 195 10.24 -2.76 8.88
N MET A 196 9.95 -3.97 8.39
CA MET A 196 10.27 -5.23 9.07
C MET A 196 11.76 -5.48 9.20
N ARG A 197 12.59 -4.92 8.30
CA ARG A 197 14.04 -4.96 8.41
C ARG A 197 14.54 -4.33 9.70
N LYS A 198 13.97 -3.19 10.08
CA LYS A 198 14.35 -2.49 11.32
C LYS A 198 14.06 -3.33 12.55
N LEU A 199 12.93 -4.05 12.55
CA LEU A 199 12.58 -4.98 13.62
C LEU A 199 13.61 -6.14 13.68
N GLN A 200 13.91 -6.77 12.55
CA GLN A 200 14.93 -7.83 12.50
C GLN A 200 16.27 -7.34 13.04
N GLU A 201 16.78 -6.23 12.53
CA GLU A 201 18.07 -5.66 12.97
C GLU A 201 18.08 -5.32 14.47
N GLN A 202 16.97 -4.82 14.99
CA GLN A 202 16.85 -4.52 16.42
C GLN A 202 16.89 -5.78 17.26
N ILE A 203 16.23 -6.87 16.83
CA ILE A 203 16.28 -8.17 17.51
C ILE A 203 17.72 -8.68 17.58
N TYR A 204 18.42 -8.73 16.44
CA TYR A 204 19.82 -9.18 16.41
C TYR A 204 20.72 -8.30 17.29
N LYS A 205 20.52 -6.99 17.28
CA LYS A 205 21.25 -6.04 18.12
C LYS A 205 21.04 -6.30 19.62
N ASP A 206 19.81 -6.60 20.02
CA ASP A 206 19.49 -6.84 21.44
C ASP A 206 20.12 -8.12 21.95
N TYR A 207 20.29 -9.12 21.09
CA TYR A 207 21.09 -10.30 21.39
C TYR A 207 22.60 -10.10 21.22
N GLN A 208 23.05 -8.87 20.91
CA GLN A 208 24.45 -8.52 20.66
C GLN A 208 25.09 -9.37 19.55
N ILE A 209 24.33 -9.69 18.53
CA ILE A 209 24.75 -10.48 17.38
C ILE A 209 24.77 -9.60 16.14
N SER A 210 25.88 -9.67 15.40
CA SER A 210 25.99 -9.11 14.06
C SER A 210 25.69 -10.23 13.06
N ALA A 211 24.55 -10.17 12.38
CA ALA A 211 24.22 -11.09 11.30
C ALA A 211 24.30 -10.36 9.96
N ALA A 212 24.97 -10.99 9.01
CA ALA A 212 24.92 -10.60 7.62
C ALA A 212 23.85 -11.46 6.91
N PRO A 213 22.92 -10.88 6.16
CA PRO A 213 21.95 -11.67 5.42
C PRO A 213 22.66 -12.46 4.30
N ALA A 214 22.32 -13.73 4.16
CA ALA A 214 22.69 -14.55 3.00
C ALA A 214 21.87 -14.14 1.77
N CYS A 215 20.62 -13.75 1.98
CA CYS A 215 19.72 -13.19 0.97
C CYS A 215 18.71 -12.20 1.58
N GLU A 216 18.15 -11.35 0.75
CA GLU A 216 17.17 -10.35 1.12
C GLU A 216 15.96 -10.42 0.18
N ALA A 217 14.76 -10.21 0.72
CA ALA A 217 13.54 -10.08 -0.06
C ALA A 217 12.62 -9.02 0.54
N GLU A 218 11.74 -8.44 -0.26
CA GLU A 218 10.84 -7.39 0.19
C GLU A 218 9.56 -7.95 0.81
N GLU A 219 9.06 -9.04 0.25
CA GLU A 219 7.78 -9.64 0.62
C GLU A 219 7.96 -10.91 1.44
N ILE A 220 7.11 -11.08 2.46
CA ILE A 220 7.15 -12.25 3.35
C ILE A 220 6.90 -13.56 2.60
N GLU A 221 6.07 -13.54 1.57
CA GLU A 221 5.82 -14.70 0.71
C GLU A 221 7.08 -15.19 0.01
N VAL A 222 7.91 -14.26 -0.47
CA VAL A 222 9.19 -14.58 -1.11
C VAL A 222 10.14 -15.18 -0.09
N ILE A 223 10.20 -14.59 1.13
CA ILE A 223 11.03 -15.12 2.23
C ILE A 223 10.59 -16.55 2.59
N LEU A 224 9.26 -16.79 2.72
CA LEU A 224 8.75 -18.13 3.01
C LEU A 224 9.09 -19.13 1.91
N ASN A 225 8.96 -18.76 0.64
CA ASN A 225 9.39 -19.60 -0.48
C ASN A 225 10.88 -19.93 -0.41
N MET A 226 11.73 -18.95 -0.08
CA MET A 226 13.16 -19.17 0.08
C MET A 226 13.46 -20.13 1.25
N ILE A 227 12.74 -19.99 2.38
CA ILE A 227 12.87 -20.92 3.52
C ILE A 227 12.48 -22.34 3.09
N GLU A 228 11.34 -22.52 2.44
CA GLU A 228 10.86 -23.83 1.97
C GLU A 228 11.84 -24.54 1.01
N HIS A 229 12.60 -23.77 0.23
CA HIS A 229 13.62 -24.27 -0.67
C HIS A 229 15.01 -24.41 -0.01
N GLY A 230 15.13 -24.18 1.29
CA GLY A 230 16.35 -24.40 2.04
C GLY A 230 17.42 -23.32 1.85
N PHE A 231 17.09 -22.13 1.37
CA PHE A 231 18.05 -21.02 1.24
C PHE A 231 18.53 -20.49 2.61
N GLY A 232 17.77 -20.75 3.67
CA GLY A 232 18.13 -20.34 5.01
C GLY A 232 16.92 -20.30 5.93
N ILE A 233 17.07 -19.58 7.03
CA ILE A 233 16.04 -19.37 8.05
C ILE A 233 15.80 -17.87 8.24
N SER A 234 14.68 -17.49 8.87
CA SER A 234 14.38 -16.08 9.12
C SER A 234 13.71 -15.88 10.47
N VAL A 235 13.84 -14.67 11.00
CA VAL A 235 13.12 -14.20 12.18
C VAL A 235 11.97 -13.31 11.69
N LEU A 236 10.73 -13.76 11.85
CA LEU A 236 9.54 -13.16 11.25
C LEU A 236 8.41 -13.00 12.27
N PRO A 237 7.55 -11.98 12.14
CA PRO A 237 6.27 -11.97 12.84
C PRO A 237 5.46 -13.20 12.42
N TYR A 238 4.91 -13.92 13.38
CA TYR A 238 4.04 -15.06 13.08
C TYR A 238 2.77 -14.60 12.39
N LEU A 239 2.38 -15.31 11.33
CA LEU A 239 1.16 -15.06 10.58
C LEU A 239 0.45 -16.40 10.31
N ASP A 240 -0.86 -16.37 10.27
CA ASP A 240 -1.67 -17.57 10.03
C ASP A 240 -1.36 -18.28 8.72
N ILE A 241 -0.83 -17.54 7.73
CA ILE A 241 -0.36 -18.11 6.46
C ILE A 241 0.70 -19.20 6.67
N PHE A 242 1.48 -19.15 7.75
CA PHE A 242 2.52 -20.17 8.03
C PHE A 242 1.92 -21.56 8.24
N LYS A 243 0.67 -21.65 8.72
CA LYS A 243 -0.03 -22.93 8.94
C LYS A 243 -0.17 -23.75 7.65
N ASN A 244 -0.24 -23.08 6.51
CA ASN A 244 -0.44 -23.69 5.19
C ASN A 244 0.86 -23.79 4.37
N ARG A 245 2.01 -23.53 5.01
CA ARG A 245 3.33 -23.53 4.37
C ARG A 245 4.18 -24.72 4.85
N ASN A 246 5.12 -25.10 4.03
CA ASN A 246 6.04 -26.20 4.36
C ASN A 246 7.23 -25.71 5.19
N VAL A 247 6.91 -25.07 6.32
CA VAL A 247 7.86 -24.52 7.28
C VAL A 247 7.54 -25.03 8.69
N ASP A 248 8.51 -24.95 9.57
CA ASP A 248 8.33 -25.09 11.02
C ASP A 248 8.62 -23.75 11.70
N VAL A 249 7.96 -23.52 12.83
CA VAL A 249 8.07 -22.30 13.61
C VAL A 249 8.58 -22.63 15.00
N LEU A 250 9.60 -21.90 15.43
CA LEU A 250 10.23 -22.05 16.74
C LEU A 250 10.01 -20.75 17.54
N PRO A 251 9.51 -20.85 18.77
CA PRO A 251 9.28 -19.67 19.58
C PRO A 251 10.60 -19.00 19.95
N LEU A 252 10.65 -17.68 19.83
CA LEU A 252 11.68 -16.90 20.51
C LEU A 252 11.38 -16.92 22.01
N SER A 253 12.38 -17.26 22.81
CA SER A 253 12.25 -17.45 24.28
C SER A 253 11.85 -16.18 25.05
N GLU A 254 11.82 -15.03 24.40
CA GLU A 254 11.45 -13.75 24.97
C GLU A 254 10.24 -13.14 24.24
N THR A 255 9.13 -12.97 24.98
CA THR A 255 7.85 -12.42 24.48
C THR A 255 7.87 -10.90 24.18
N LYS A 256 9.00 -10.20 24.36
CA LYS A 256 9.10 -8.75 24.15
C LYS A 256 9.00 -8.31 22.69
N TRP A 257 9.16 -9.24 21.77
CA TRP A 257 9.13 -8.96 20.34
C TRP A 257 7.74 -9.23 19.77
N GLU A 258 6.90 -8.22 19.82
CA GLU A 258 5.58 -8.28 19.23
C GLU A 258 5.44 -7.25 18.10
N SER A 259 4.68 -7.60 17.09
CA SER A 259 4.21 -6.69 16.05
C SER A 259 2.70 -6.60 16.15
N THR A 260 2.17 -5.39 16.19
CA THR A 260 0.73 -5.16 16.20
C THR A 260 0.30 -4.54 14.89
N PHE A 261 -0.71 -5.13 14.27
CA PHE A 261 -1.38 -4.58 13.10
C PHE A 261 -2.60 -3.78 13.52
N TYR A 262 -2.84 -2.70 12.81
CA TYR A 262 -3.92 -1.76 13.10
C TYR A 262 -4.79 -1.55 11.87
N ALA A 263 -6.11 -1.53 12.08
CA ALA A 263 -7.04 -0.90 11.16
C ALA A 263 -7.01 0.60 11.37
N ILE A 264 -6.96 1.35 10.29
CA ILE A 264 -6.75 2.80 10.29
C ILE A 264 -7.74 3.44 9.33
N ARG A 265 -8.33 4.57 9.71
CA ARG A 265 -9.07 5.44 8.81
C ARG A 265 -8.92 6.90 9.21
N ARG A 266 -9.31 7.82 8.36
CA ARG A 266 -9.38 9.24 8.73
C ARG A 266 -10.41 9.46 9.83
N ARG A 267 -10.19 10.44 10.69
CA ARG A 267 -11.19 10.87 11.70
C ARG A 267 -12.33 11.63 11.07
N ASP A 268 -12.03 12.44 10.07
CA ASP A 268 -12.95 13.29 9.33
C ASP A 268 -13.38 12.63 8.01
N GLY A 269 -14.49 13.09 7.46
CA GLY A 269 -14.98 12.66 6.16
C GLY A 269 -16.37 12.02 6.19
N VAL A 270 -16.99 11.98 5.01
CA VAL A 270 -18.29 11.31 4.80
C VAL A 270 -18.03 9.83 4.57
N ARG A 271 -18.72 8.99 5.33
CA ARG A 271 -18.51 7.55 5.36
C ARG A 271 -19.65 6.80 4.72
N SER A 272 -19.34 5.87 3.83
CA SER A 272 -20.33 4.96 3.25
C SER A 272 -20.92 4.01 4.30
N HIS A 273 -22.06 3.41 3.98
CA HIS A 273 -22.68 2.41 4.85
C HIS A 273 -21.77 1.20 5.07
N GLY A 274 -21.12 0.71 4.01
CA GLY A 274 -20.18 -0.42 4.10
C GLY A 274 -18.94 -0.12 4.92
N GLU A 275 -18.35 1.08 4.78
CA GLU A 275 -17.22 1.50 5.63
C GLU A 275 -17.60 1.50 7.13
N LYS A 276 -18.77 2.06 7.46
CA LYS A 276 -19.29 2.05 8.84
C LYS A 276 -19.49 0.63 9.35
N THR A 277 -19.99 -0.27 8.49
CA THR A 277 -20.21 -1.68 8.84
C THR A 277 -18.91 -2.39 9.15
N ILE A 278 -17.89 -2.28 8.27
CA ILE A 278 -16.56 -2.86 8.50
C ILE A 278 -15.95 -2.31 9.78
N TRP A 279 -15.99 -0.99 9.97
CA TRP A 279 -15.39 -0.34 11.15
C TRP A 279 -16.07 -0.78 12.47
N SER A 280 -17.39 -0.91 12.45
CA SER A 280 -18.14 -1.42 13.60
C SER A 280 -17.76 -2.86 13.92
N GLN A 281 -17.55 -3.69 12.90
CA GLN A 281 -17.10 -5.07 13.07
C GLN A 281 -15.68 -5.15 13.65
N ILE A 282 -14.75 -4.28 13.18
CA ILE A 282 -13.41 -4.16 13.73
C ILE A 282 -13.45 -3.83 15.22
N ILE A 283 -14.25 -2.83 15.61
CA ILE A 283 -14.39 -2.43 17.02
C ILE A 283 -14.98 -3.57 17.84
N HIS A 284 -15.98 -4.30 17.30
CA HIS A 284 -16.61 -5.42 17.98
C HIS A 284 -15.61 -6.55 18.24
N ASN A 285 -14.84 -6.94 17.23
CA ASN A 285 -13.83 -7.98 17.33
C ASN A 285 -12.72 -7.59 18.32
N SER A 286 -12.20 -6.37 18.23
CA SER A 286 -11.16 -5.87 19.16
C SER A 286 -11.60 -5.86 20.63
N LYS A 287 -12.90 -5.71 20.90
CA LYS A 287 -13.43 -5.78 22.27
C LYS A 287 -13.55 -7.22 22.77
N ARG A 288 -13.81 -8.16 21.88
CA ARG A 288 -13.91 -9.59 22.17
C ARG A 288 -12.53 -10.16 22.51
N ASP A 289 -11.53 -9.83 21.71
CA ASP A 289 -10.15 -10.30 21.91
C ASP A 289 -9.47 -9.65 23.14
N ARG A 290 -9.98 -8.51 23.65
CA ARG A 290 -9.52 -7.92 24.93
C ARG A 290 -9.93 -8.73 26.18
N LEU A 291 -10.81 -9.70 26.05
CA LEU A 291 -11.20 -10.59 27.14
C LEU A 291 -10.31 -11.84 27.24
N GLU A 292 -9.38 -12.04 26.30
CA GLU A 292 -8.42 -13.16 26.28
C GLU A 292 -6.96 -12.73 26.47
N PHE A 293 -6.71 -11.47 26.94
CA PHE A 293 -5.36 -10.92 27.18
C PHE A 293 -5.15 -10.51 28.64
#